data_522286112c353e973e4f2d6991dca957
#
_entry.id   522286112c353e973e4f2d6991dca957
#
_cell.length_a   1.000
_cell.length_b   1.000
_cell.length_c   1.000
_cell.angle_alpha   90.00
_cell.angle_beta   90.00
_cell.angle_gamma   90.00
#
_symmetry.space_group_name_H-M   'P 1'
#
loop_
_entity.id
_entity.type
_entity.pdbx_description
1 polymer ?
#
loop_
_entity_poly.entity_id
_entity_poly.type
_entity_poly.pdbx_seq_one_letter_code
_entity_poly.pdbx_strand_id
1 'polypeptide(L)'
;MEIRQLKTFINIVKLGNFSHAAQFLGYTQSTVTTHIQLLEKELNTLLFERFGQQITLTEDGQRLYDYAERIVKLEEDAKNALNKSNIPRGPLIVGMPESVCVYRMPPVFREYSSLYPDVILNLKYGNVNDFRTLLRKNVMDIAFLLEPAVDDSDFISTLICPEPIVLVSSPSHPLAKQDSVTPKDLANQTLVLVETGSYYRTMLEKSLEAAKVHVKSVMELGQIQAIKQLVMQNAGITILPLVSVQEELSEGKLVGLPWQGQEFSINTYMVYHKDKWVNYPMRAFLKLVKERLTQ
;
A
#
# COMPACT_ATOMS: atom_id res chain seq x y z
N MET A 1 -15.33 20.35 -20.61
CA MET A 1 -14.73 19.14 -19.94
C MET A 1 -15.85 18.41 -19.20
N GLU A 2 -16.21 17.23 -19.66
CA GLU A 2 -17.29 16.42 -19.11
C GLU A 2 -16.72 15.22 -18.33
N ILE A 3 -17.44 14.77 -17.30
CA ILE A 3 -17.04 13.61 -16.48
C ILE A 3 -16.81 12.35 -17.32
N ARG A 4 -17.65 12.13 -18.35
CA ARG A 4 -17.48 10.99 -19.26
C ARG A 4 -16.18 11.04 -20.06
N GLN A 5 -15.71 12.23 -20.44
CA GLN A 5 -14.43 12.42 -21.13
C GLN A 5 -13.27 12.11 -20.19
N LEU A 6 -13.33 12.57 -18.94
CA LEU A 6 -12.34 12.26 -17.91
C LEU A 6 -12.29 10.76 -17.59
N LYS A 7 -13.43 10.08 -17.47
CA LYS A 7 -13.49 8.62 -17.29
C LYS A 7 -12.86 7.88 -18.48
N THR A 8 -13.12 8.36 -19.71
CA THR A 8 -12.50 7.80 -20.91
C THR A 8 -10.99 7.98 -20.89
N PHE A 9 -10.51 9.18 -20.58
CA PHE A 9 -9.10 9.51 -20.48
C PHE A 9 -8.38 8.61 -19.45
N ILE A 10 -8.91 8.51 -18.22
CA ILE A 10 -8.35 7.65 -17.16
C ILE A 10 -8.25 6.19 -17.62
N ASN A 11 -9.29 5.65 -18.27
CA ASN A 11 -9.29 4.26 -18.70
C ASN A 11 -8.30 3.98 -19.83
N ILE A 12 -8.08 4.95 -20.75
CA ILE A 12 -7.03 4.80 -21.76
C ILE A 12 -5.66 4.72 -21.09
N VAL A 13 -5.39 5.57 -20.12
CA VAL A 13 -4.12 5.55 -19.37
C VAL A 13 -3.92 4.20 -18.65
N LYS A 14 -4.94 3.72 -17.95
CA LYS A 14 -4.88 2.45 -17.17
C LYS A 14 -4.71 1.22 -18.06
N LEU A 15 -5.33 1.21 -19.24
CA LEU A 15 -5.32 0.07 -20.16
C LEU A 15 -4.28 0.17 -21.27
N GLY A 16 -3.63 1.32 -21.40
CA GLY A 16 -2.59 1.57 -22.40
C GLY A 16 -3.07 1.54 -23.86
N ASN A 17 -4.40 1.46 -24.10
CA ASN A 17 -4.94 1.22 -25.43
C ASN A 17 -6.37 1.76 -25.59
N PHE A 18 -6.62 2.50 -26.68
CA PHE A 18 -7.94 3.09 -27.00
C PHE A 18 -9.03 2.03 -27.24
N SER A 19 -8.68 0.93 -27.93
CA SER A 19 -9.65 -0.13 -28.24
C SER A 19 -10.04 -0.90 -26.98
N HIS A 20 -9.08 -1.20 -26.10
CA HIS A 20 -9.36 -1.86 -24.81
C HIS A 20 -10.21 -0.94 -23.91
N ALA A 21 -9.90 0.36 -23.88
CA ALA A 21 -10.69 1.34 -23.13
C ALA A 21 -12.13 1.44 -23.67
N ALA A 22 -12.30 1.41 -24.98
CA ALA A 22 -13.63 1.41 -25.63
C ALA A 22 -14.43 0.17 -25.22
N GLN A 23 -13.85 -1.00 -25.32
CA GLN A 23 -14.50 -2.26 -24.91
C GLN A 23 -14.87 -2.24 -23.43
N PHE A 24 -13.97 -1.81 -22.55
CA PHE A 24 -14.21 -1.72 -21.10
C PHE A 24 -15.35 -0.76 -20.74
N LEU A 25 -15.44 0.37 -21.46
CA LEU A 25 -16.46 1.40 -21.23
C LEU A 25 -17.77 1.14 -21.96
N GLY A 26 -17.86 0.12 -22.80
CA GLY A 26 -19.05 -0.15 -23.63
C GLY A 26 -19.25 0.87 -24.75
N TYR A 27 -18.17 1.50 -25.24
CA TYR A 27 -18.16 2.47 -26.31
C TYR A 27 -17.55 1.89 -27.60
N THR A 28 -17.77 2.60 -28.73
CA THR A 28 -16.97 2.36 -29.92
C THR A 28 -15.62 3.08 -29.82
N GLN A 29 -14.60 2.59 -30.52
CA GLN A 29 -13.29 3.26 -30.52
C GLN A 29 -13.37 4.68 -31.06
N SER A 30 -14.24 4.95 -32.04
CA SER A 30 -14.48 6.29 -32.56
C SER A 30 -15.04 7.23 -31.48
N THR A 31 -15.96 6.77 -30.65
CA THR A 31 -16.49 7.53 -29.51
C THR A 31 -15.39 7.89 -28.52
N VAL A 32 -14.54 6.93 -28.16
CA VAL A 32 -13.40 7.13 -27.25
C VAL A 32 -12.42 8.16 -27.84
N THR A 33 -12.10 8.04 -29.13
CA THR A 33 -11.25 8.99 -29.84
C THR A 33 -11.85 10.40 -29.84
N THR A 34 -13.16 10.53 -30.11
CA THR A 34 -13.87 11.81 -30.08
C THR A 34 -13.86 12.45 -28.68
N HIS A 35 -14.04 11.64 -27.62
CA HIS A 35 -13.95 12.16 -26.24
C HIS A 35 -12.59 12.80 -25.96
N ILE A 36 -11.51 12.16 -26.38
CA ILE A 36 -10.14 12.69 -26.18
C ILE A 36 -9.91 13.94 -27.04
N GLN A 37 -10.27 13.92 -28.32
CA GLN A 37 -10.11 15.07 -29.19
C GLN A 37 -10.87 16.31 -28.68
N LEU A 38 -12.08 16.12 -28.15
CA LEU A 38 -12.86 17.21 -27.55
C LEU A 38 -12.19 17.73 -26.28
N LEU A 39 -11.64 16.84 -25.45
CA LEU A 39 -10.94 17.20 -24.24
C LEU A 39 -9.65 17.97 -24.56
N GLU A 40 -8.83 17.48 -25.49
CA GLU A 40 -7.60 18.14 -25.95
C GLU A 40 -7.88 19.49 -26.59
N LYS A 41 -8.94 19.59 -27.41
CA LYS A 41 -9.39 20.85 -28.01
C LYS A 41 -9.80 21.88 -26.96
N GLU A 42 -10.58 21.46 -25.95
CA GLU A 42 -11.04 22.36 -24.89
C GLU A 42 -9.87 22.86 -24.02
N LEU A 43 -8.91 21.98 -23.72
CA LEU A 43 -7.73 22.30 -22.92
C LEU A 43 -6.59 22.94 -23.74
N ASN A 44 -6.75 22.97 -25.06
CA ASN A 44 -5.77 23.50 -26.01
C ASN A 44 -4.38 22.87 -25.83
N THR A 45 -4.33 21.56 -25.55
CA THR A 45 -3.08 20.79 -25.39
C THR A 45 -3.31 19.34 -25.80
N LEU A 46 -2.23 18.63 -26.17
CA LEU A 46 -2.26 17.19 -26.39
C LEU A 46 -2.04 16.46 -25.05
N LEU A 47 -2.82 15.44 -24.82
CA LEU A 47 -2.75 14.64 -23.60
C LEU A 47 -1.98 13.34 -23.81
N PHE A 48 -1.89 12.87 -25.06
CA PHE A 48 -1.19 11.66 -25.43
C PHE A 48 -0.15 11.92 -26.51
N GLU A 49 0.98 11.23 -26.37
CA GLU A 49 1.99 11.09 -27.42
C GLU A 49 1.92 9.67 -28.00
N ARG A 50 2.18 9.56 -29.31
CA ARG A 50 2.24 8.28 -30.01
C ARG A 50 3.69 7.95 -30.34
N PHE A 51 4.23 6.93 -29.71
CA PHE A 51 5.51 6.34 -30.06
C PHE A 51 5.26 5.00 -30.77
N GLY A 52 5.17 5.01 -32.08
CA GLY A 52 4.80 3.82 -32.84
C GLY A 52 3.40 3.30 -32.47
N GLN A 53 3.33 2.11 -31.89
CA GLN A 53 2.08 1.52 -31.39
C GLN A 53 1.83 1.80 -29.89
N GLN A 54 2.77 2.38 -29.18
CA GLN A 54 2.62 2.72 -27.77
C GLN A 54 2.03 4.12 -27.59
N ILE A 55 1.16 4.23 -26.60
CA ILE A 55 0.52 5.47 -26.20
C ILE A 55 1.10 5.85 -24.84
N THR A 56 1.70 7.02 -24.76
CA THR A 56 2.24 7.59 -23.52
C THR A 56 1.55 8.92 -23.24
N LEU A 57 1.54 9.32 -21.98
CA LEU A 57 1.04 10.63 -21.58
C LEU A 57 2.09 11.71 -21.94
N THR A 58 1.61 12.87 -22.39
CA THR A 58 2.38 14.11 -22.36
C THR A 58 2.56 14.59 -20.91
N GLU A 59 3.39 15.61 -20.68
CA GLU A 59 3.50 16.26 -19.37
C GLU A 59 2.15 16.84 -18.91
N ASP A 60 1.42 17.48 -19.82
CA ASP A 60 0.07 18.00 -19.53
C ASP A 60 -0.95 16.86 -19.33
N GLY A 61 -0.79 15.75 -20.08
CA GLY A 61 -1.57 14.53 -19.85
C GLY A 61 -1.36 13.97 -18.45
N GLN A 62 -0.12 13.93 -17.96
CA GLN A 62 0.18 13.47 -16.61
C GLN A 62 -0.42 14.41 -15.55
N ARG A 63 -0.31 15.73 -15.75
CA ARG A 63 -0.94 16.70 -14.86
C ARG A 63 -2.47 16.55 -14.85
N LEU A 64 -3.09 16.41 -16.02
CA LEU A 64 -4.53 16.21 -16.09
C LEU A 64 -4.95 14.88 -15.46
N TYR A 65 -4.17 13.81 -15.59
CA TYR A 65 -4.48 12.50 -15.00
C TYR A 65 -4.69 12.60 -13.49
N ASP A 66 -3.79 13.30 -12.80
CA ASP A 66 -3.86 13.53 -11.36
C ASP A 66 -5.14 14.29 -10.95
N TYR A 67 -5.55 15.28 -11.73
CA TYR A 67 -6.82 16.00 -11.49
C TYR A 67 -8.04 15.18 -11.88
N ALA A 68 -7.99 14.46 -12.99
CA ALA A 68 -9.10 13.68 -13.50
C ALA A 68 -9.52 12.57 -12.51
N GLU A 69 -8.57 11.85 -11.92
CA GLU A 69 -8.86 10.85 -10.89
C GLU A 69 -9.59 11.48 -9.68
N ARG A 70 -9.17 12.66 -9.24
CA ARG A 70 -9.78 13.39 -8.12
C ARG A 70 -11.19 13.87 -8.46
N ILE A 71 -11.40 14.42 -9.66
CA ILE A 71 -12.71 14.93 -10.10
C ILE A 71 -13.71 13.77 -10.23
N VAL A 72 -13.30 12.66 -10.86
CA VAL A 72 -14.16 11.47 -11.01
C VAL A 72 -14.51 10.87 -9.65
N LYS A 73 -13.51 10.79 -8.75
CA LYS A 73 -13.75 10.31 -7.38
C LYS A 73 -14.72 11.23 -6.62
N LEU A 74 -14.57 12.54 -6.73
CA LEU A 74 -15.45 13.49 -6.07
C LEU A 74 -16.90 13.41 -6.61
N GLU A 75 -17.06 13.18 -7.91
CA GLU A 75 -18.38 12.94 -8.53
C GLU A 75 -19.04 11.68 -7.97
N GLU A 76 -18.29 10.60 -7.81
CA GLU A 76 -18.78 9.37 -7.20
C GLU A 76 -19.12 9.55 -5.72
N ASP A 77 -18.28 10.25 -4.97
CA ASP A 77 -18.50 10.57 -3.55
C ASP A 77 -19.79 11.42 -3.39
N ALA A 78 -20.00 12.41 -4.25
CA ALA A 78 -21.23 13.23 -4.25
C ALA A 78 -22.49 12.39 -4.52
N LYS A 79 -22.46 11.50 -5.51
CA LYS A 79 -23.57 10.57 -5.78
C LYS A 79 -23.87 9.66 -4.61
N ASN A 80 -22.81 9.13 -3.98
CA ASN A 80 -22.93 8.25 -2.82
C ASN A 80 -23.47 8.99 -1.58
N ALA A 81 -23.09 10.26 -1.40
CA ALA A 81 -23.57 11.10 -0.29
C ALA A 81 -25.09 11.36 -0.37
N LEU A 82 -25.62 11.48 -1.57
CA LEU A 82 -27.05 11.73 -1.81
C LEU A 82 -27.91 10.45 -1.79
N ASN A 83 -27.26 9.30 -1.73
CA ASN A 83 -27.95 8.03 -1.73
C ASN A 83 -28.57 7.74 -0.36
N LYS A 84 -29.88 7.81 -0.27
CA LYS A 84 -30.66 7.63 0.98
C LYS A 84 -30.70 6.17 1.49
N SER A 85 -30.18 5.20 0.75
CA SER A 85 -30.08 3.83 1.25
C SER A 85 -28.95 3.72 2.27
N ASN A 86 -29.27 3.30 3.49
CA ASN A 86 -28.27 3.03 4.54
C ASN A 86 -27.45 1.75 4.27
N ILE A 87 -27.51 1.20 3.06
CA ILE A 87 -26.79 -0.01 2.67
C ILE A 87 -25.48 0.42 2.03
N PRO A 88 -24.33 0.03 2.60
CA PRO A 88 -23.01 0.28 2.02
C PRO A 88 -22.91 -0.32 0.61
N ARG A 89 -22.50 0.48 -0.37
CA ARG A 89 -22.29 0.04 -1.76
C ARG A 89 -21.31 0.97 -2.49
N GLY A 90 -20.72 0.47 -3.57
CA GLY A 90 -19.74 1.20 -4.37
C GLY A 90 -18.29 0.94 -3.95
N PRO A 91 -17.32 1.65 -4.54
CA PRO A 91 -15.90 1.38 -4.30
C PRO A 91 -15.46 1.91 -2.92
N LEU A 92 -14.59 1.13 -2.26
CA LEU A 92 -13.80 1.53 -1.10
C LEU A 92 -12.33 1.18 -1.38
N ILE A 93 -11.48 2.21 -1.41
CA ILE A 93 -10.05 2.06 -1.75
C ILE A 93 -9.24 2.13 -0.45
N VAL A 94 -8.58 1.03 -0.13
CA VAL A 94 -7.79 0.88 1.10
C VAL A 94 -6.36 0.53 0.77
N GLY A 95 -5.41 1.37 1.25
CA GLY A 95 -3.98 1.12 1.14
C GLY A 95 -3.42 0.49 2.40
N MET A 96 -2.47 -0.45 2.25
CA MET A 96 -1.82 -1.05 3.41
C MET A 96 -0.50 -1.73 3.04
N PRO A 97 0.44 -1.86 3.99
CA PRO A 97 1.61 -2.71 3.83
C PRO A 97 1.22 -4.17 3.65
N GLU A 98 2.05 -4.94 2.95
CA GLU A 98 1.81 -6.36 2.69
C GLU A 98 1.58 -7.15 3.99
N SER A 99 2.39 -6.92 5.01
CA SER A 99 2.26 -7.61 6.30
C SER A 99 0.89 -7.44 6.95
N VAL A 100 0.33 -6.24 6.91
CA VAL A 100 -1.02 -5.96 7.43
C VAL A 100 -2.07 -6.68 6.58
N CYS A 101 -1.97 -6.54 5.25
CA CYS A 101 -2.95 -7.09 4.33
C CYS A 101 -3.03 -8.62 4.38
N VAL A 102 -1.87 -9.29 4.40
CA VAL A 102 -1.79 -10.75 4.29
C VAL A 102 -2.03 -11.43 5.63
N TYR A 103 -1.52 -10.84 6.73
CA TYR A 103 -1.48 -11.56 8.01
C TYR A 103 -2.49 -11.05 9.04
N ARG A 104 -2.98 -9.80 8.94
CA ARG A 104 -3.95 -9.26 9.90
C ARG A 104 -5.35 -9.09 9.35
N MET A 105 -5.48 -8.65 8.11
CA MET A 105 -6.76 -8.22 7.55
C MET A 105 -7.67 -9.32 6.97
N PRO A 106 -7.23 -10.56 6.65
CA PRO A 106 -8.11 -11.53 6.00
C PRO A 106 -9.42 -11.82 6.75
N PRO A 107 -9.45 -11.95 8.08
CA PRO A 107 -10.71 -12.11 8.82
C PRO A 107 -11.67 -10.93 8.65
N VAL A 108 -11.12 -9.69 8.66
CA VAL A 108 -11.88 -8.45 8.46
C VAL A 108 -12.45 -8.39 7.05
N PHE A 109 -11.64 -8.70 6.04
CA PHE A 109 -12.08 -8.71 4.64
C PHE A 109 -13.21 -9.72 4.41
N ARG A 110 -13.06 -10.94 4.93
CA ARG A 110 -14.09 -11.96 4.82
C ARG A 110 -15.41 -11.51 5.44
N GLU A 111 -15.36 -10.96 6.66
CA GLU A 111 -16.55 -10.50 7.36
C GLU A 111 -17.16 -9.28 6.66
N TYR A 112 -16.34 -8.30 6.28
CA TYR A 112 -16.79 -7.10 5.58
C TYR A 112 -17.49 -7.43 4.25
N SER A 113 -16.89 -8.29 3.42
CA SER A 113 -17.46 -8.71 2.14
C SER A 113 -18.74 -9.52 2.30
N SER A 114 -18.87 -10.30 3.40
CA SER A 114 -20.10 -11.02 3.70
C SER A 114 -21.23 -10.09 4.13
N LEU A 115 -20.93 -9.06 4.94
CA LEU A 115 -21.91 -8.09 5.42
C LEU A 115 -22.33 -7.08 4.35
N TYR A 116 -21.43 -6.75 3.44
CA TYR A 116 -21.61 -5.67 2.45
C TYR A 116 -21.21 -6.11 1.04
N PRO A 117 -21.95 -7.06 0.42
CA PRO A 117 -21.60 -7.64 -0.87
C PRO A 117 -21.60 -6.65 -2.04
N ASP A 118 -22.33 -5.54 -1.91
CA ASP A 118 -22.39 -4.48 -2.93
C ASP A 118 -21.22 -3.49 -2.86
N VAL A 119 -20.29 -3.66 -1.91
CA VAL A 119 -19.08 -2.84 -1.81
C VAL A 119 -17.95 -3.49 -2.60
N ILE A 120 -17.36 -2.72 -3.51
CA ILE A 120 -16.17 -3.13 -4.24
C ILE A 120 -14.94 -2.72 -3.44
N LEU A 121 -14.35 -3.68 -2.72
CA LEU A 121 -13.17 -3.43 -1.91
C LEU A 121 -11.92 -3.48 -2.79
N ASN A 122 -11.28 -2.33 -3.00
CA ASN A 122 -10.05 -2.18 -3.77
C ASN A 122 -8.85 -2.05 -2.83
N LEU A 123 -8.04 -3.10 -2.76
CA LEU A 123 -6.85 -3.14 -1.91
C LEU A 123 -5.62 -2.68 -2.71
N LYS A 124 -4.83 -1.78 -2.13
CA LYS A 124 -3.58 -1.27 -2.69
C LYS A 124 -2.43 -1.63 -1.77
N TYR A 125 -1.42 -2.27 -2.34
CA TYR A 125 -0.13 -2.44 -1.67
C TYR A 125 0.80 -1.29 -2.07
N GLY A 126 1.73 -0.93 -1.21
CA GLY A 126 2.71 0.06 -1.57
C GLY A 126 3.42 0.69 -0.37
N ASN A 127 4.16 1.74 -0.67
CA ASN A 127 4.92 2.50 0.31
C ASN A 127 4.01 3.47 1.08
N VAL A 128 4.32 3.65 2.36
CA VAL A 128 3.60 4.56 3.27
C VAL A 128 3.54 6.01 2.74
N ASN A 129 4.60 6.49 2.12
CA ASN A 129 4.65 7.85 1.57
C ASN A 129 3.70 8.03 0.38
N ASP A 130 3.54 6.99 -0.44
CA ASP A 130 2.58 7.00 -1.54
C ASP A 130 1.15 7.05 -1.01
N PHE A 131 0.86 6.32 0.07
CA PHE A 131 -0.46 6.33 0.70
C PHE A 131 -0.85 7.72 1.23
N ARG A 132 0.06 8.43 1.89
CA ARG A 132 -0.19 9.81 2.33
C ARG A 132 -0.53 10.72 1.16
N THR A 133 0.22 10.61 0.07
CA THR A 133 -0.03 11.38 -1.15
C THR A 133 -1.39 11.04 -1.76
N LEU A 134 -1.75 9.76 -1.84
CA LEU A 134 -3.03 9.31 -2.39
C LEU A 134 -4.22 9.70 -1.51
N LEU A 135 -4.06 9.71 -0.19
CA LEU A 135 -5.07 10.21 0.76
C LEU A 135 -5.30 11.72 0.59
N ARG A 136 -4.22 12.53 0.50
CA ARG A 136 -4.32 13.98 0.25
C ARG A 136 -4.97 14.31 -1.10
N LYS A 137 -4.70 13.49 -2.11
CA LYS A 137 -5.32 13.60 -3.44
C LYS A 137 -6.75 13.08 -3.48
N ASN A 138 -7.31 12.54 -2.40
CA ASN A 138 -8.61 11.87 -2.34
C ASN A 138 -8.76 10.68 -3.32
N VAL A 139 -7.67 10.08 -3.74
CA VAL A 139 -7.65 8.87 -4.61
C VAL A 139 -7.80 7.60 -3.78
N MET A 140 -7.38 7.67 -2.51
CA MET A 140 -7.51 6.59 -1.52
C MET A 140 -8.44 7.03 -0.39
N ASP A 141 -9.21 6.10 0.16
CA ASP A 141 -10.17 6.40 1.23
C ASP A 141 -9.56 6.20 2.61
N ILE A 142 -8.86 5.11 2.82
CA ILE A 142 -8.23 4.70 4.10
C ILE A 142 -6.84 4.15 3.79
N ALA A 143 -5.89 4.37 4.69
CA ALA A 143 -4.62 3.66 4.65
C ALA A 143 -4.27 3.09 6.03
N PHE A 144 -3.45 2.02 6.02
CA PHE A 144 -2.76 1.51 7.20
C PHE A 144 -1.28 1.88 7.10
N LEU A 145 -0.74 2.36 8.21
CA LEU A 145 0.65 2.79 8.30
C LEU A 145 1.33 2.00 9.42
N LEU A 146 2.57 1.56 9.15
CA LEU A 146 3.45 0.92 10.13
C LEU A 146 4.53 1.91 10.54
N GLU A 147 4.37 2.58 11.68
CA GLU A 147 5.29 3.60 12.17
C GLU A 147 5.15 3.81 13.69
N PRO A 148 6.11 4.45 14.36
CA PRO A 148 6.05 4.66 15.80
C PRO A 148 4.89 5.55 16.23
N ALA A 149 4.63 6.61 15.47
CA ALA A 149 3.53 7.55 15.68
C ALA A 149 3.15 8.24 14.37
N VAL A 150 1.88 8.57 14.20
CA VAL A 150 1.39 9.40 13.09
C VAL A 150 1.31 10.83 13.57
N ASP A 151 2.31 11.63 13.23
CA ASP A 151 2.38 13.07 13.52
C ASP A 151 2.17 13.85 12.22
N ASP A 152 0.93 13.86 11.72
CA ASP A 152 0.55 14.54 10.49
C ASP A 152 -0.88 15.10 10.66
N SER A 153 -0.98 16.42 10.75
CA SER A 153 -2.22 17.14 11.04
C SER A 153 -3.28 17.05 9.93
N ASP A 154 -2.92 16.51 8.76
CA ASP A 154 -3.87 16.27 7.66
C ASP A 154 -4.68 15.00 7.87
N PHE A 155 -4.27 14.10 8.78
CA PHE A 155 -4.91 12.80 8.95
C PHE A 155 -5.57 12.62 10.31
N ILE A 156 -6.73 11.99 10.29
CA ILE A 156 -7.31 11.36 11.47
C ILE A 156 -6.69 9.98 11.58
N SER A 157 -5.99 9.72 12.67
CA SER A 157 -5.33 8.45 12.94
C SER A 157 -6.01 7.69 14.07
N THR A 158 -6.03 6.37 13.96
CA THR A 158 -6.47 5.46 15.02
C THR A 158 -5.39 4.40 15.20
N LEU A 159 -4.86 4.28 16.40
CA LEU A 159 -3.98 3.17 16.77
C LEU A 159 -4.80 1.87 16.73
N ILE A 160 -4.29 0.88 15.99
CA ILE A 160 -4.91 -0.45 15.88
C ILE A 160 -4.24 -1.41 16.85
N CYS A 161 -2.93 -1.59 16.73
CA CYS A 161 -2.17 -2.46 17.62
C CYS A 161 -0.67 -2.13 17.56
N PRO A 162 0.09 -2.48 18.61
CA PRO A 162 1.54 -2.59 18.52
C PRO A 162 1.93 -3.63 17.46
N GLU A 163 3.05 -3.41 16.77
CA GLU A 163 3.59 -4.32 15.76
C GLU A 163 5.00 -4.74 16.17
N PRO A 164 5.16 -5.86 16.87
CA PRO A 164 6.46 -6.38 17.21
C PRO A 164 7.27 -6.69 15.95
N ILE A 165 8.50 -6.21 15.91
CA ILE A 165 9.43 -6.43 14.80
C ILE A 165 10.55 -7.34 15.30
N VAL A 166 10.88 -8.35 14.50
CA VAL A 166 11.87 -9.34 14.85
C VAL A 166 12.95 -9.48 13.77
N LEU A 167 14.17 -9.68 14.23
CA LEU A 167 15.28 -10.08 13.38
C LEU A 167 15.27 -11.61 13.29
N VAL A 168 15.29 -12.17 12.09
CA VAL A 168 15.18 -13.63 11.89
C VAL A 168 16.24 -14.16 10.93
N SER A 169 16.62 -15.40 11.13
CA SER A 169 17.52 -16.15 10.26
C SER A 169 17.08 -17.61 10.10
N SER A 170 17.76 -18.34 9.21
CA SER A 170 17.70 -19.81 9.18
C SER A 170 18.24 -20.39 10.49
N PRO A 171 17.71 -21.54 11.00
CA PRO A 171 18.29 -22.26 12.14
C PRO A 171 19.75 -22.69 11.93
N SER A 172 20.19 -22.84 10.68
CA SER A 172 21.57 -23.18 10.33
C SER A 172 22.53 -21.99 10.34
N HIS A 173 22.01 -20.76 10.47
CA HIS A 173 22.82 -19.56 10.49
C HIS A 173 23.66 -19.48 11.79
N PRO A 174 24.94 -19.06 11.73
CA PRO A 174 25.80 -18.99 12.94
C PRO A 174 25.21 -18.16 14.08
N LEU A 175 24.55 -17.04 13.76
CA LEU A 175 23.93 -16.15 14.76
C LEU A 175 22.70 -16.76 15.43
N ALA A 176 22.07 -17.78 14.85
CA ALA A 176 20.93 -18.48 15.46
C ALA A 176 21.28 -19.22 16.77
N LYS A 177 22.57 -19.45 17.00
CA LYS A 177 23.08 -20.16 18.19
C LYS A 177 23.61 -19.22 19.28
N GLN A 178 23.53 -17.92 19.06
CA GLN A 178 24.01 -16.92 20.01
C GLN A 178 22.92 -16.55 21.01
N ASP A 179 23.28 -16.31 22.25
CA ASP A 179 22.38 -15.85 23.31
C ASP A 179 22.04 -14.35 23.18
N SER A 180 22.79 -13.62 22.37
CA SER A 180 22.57 -12.21 22.08
C SER A 180 23.13 -11.82 20.72
N VAL A 181 22.43 -10.93 20.00
CA VAL A 181 22.87 -10.40 18.70
C VAL A 181 22.83 -8.88 18.76
N THR A 182 23.97 -8.25 18.53
CA THR A 182 24.16 -6.81 18.51
C THR A 182 24.30 -6.30 17.07
N PRO A 183 24.21 -4.99 16.82
CA PRO A 183 24.51 -4.43 15.49
C PRO A 183 25.89 -4.85 14.95
N LYS A 184 26.89 -5.03 15.82
CA LYS A 184 28.25 -5.45 15.41
C LYS A 184 28.31 -6.87 14.87
N ASP A 185 27.44 -7.75 15.32
CA ASP A 185 27.38 -9.14 14.85
C ASP A 185 26.81 -9.23 13.42
N LEU A 186 26.14 -8.18 12.95
CA LEU A 186 25.68 -8.06 11.57
C LEU A 186 26.80 -7.59 10.61
N ALA A 187 27.99 -7.26 11.12
CA ALA A 187 29.13 -6.98 10.27
C ALA A 187 29.43 -8.18 9.36
N ASN A 188 29.65 -7.91 8.08
CA ASN A 188 29.92 -8.93 7.07
C ASN A 188 28.77 -9.95 6.83
N GLN A 189 27.59 -9.74 7.39
CA GLN A 189 26.41 -10.56 7.08
C GLN A 189 25.72 -10.04 5.81
N THR A 190 25.00 -10.93 5.14
CA THR A 190 24.07 -10.55 4.06
C THR A 190 22.71 -10.25 4.69
N LEU A 191 22.11 -9.12 4.34
CA LEU A 191 20.75 -8.79 4.73
C LEU A 191 19.80 -8.98 3.52
N VAL A 192 18.65 -9.57 3.78
CA VAL A 192 17.57 -9.74 2.80
C VAL A 192 16.41 -8.87 3.28
N LEU A 193 16.18 -7.73 2.64
CA LEU A 193 15.31 -6.68 3.16
C LEU A 193 14.16 -6.37 2.21
N VAL A 194 13.08 -5.81 2.75
CA VAL A 194 12.02 -5.17 1.97
C VAL A 194 12.55 -3.93 1.27
N GLU A 195 11.79 -3.40 0.32
CA GLU A 195 12.11 -2.17 -0.40
C GLU A 195 12.39 -0.99 0.56
N THR A 196 13.19 -0.04 0.09
CA THR A 196 13.46 1.22 0.79
C THR A 196 12.17 1.98 1.09
N GLY A 197 12.14 2.68 2.25
CA GLY A 197 10.97 3.43 2.73
C GLY A 197 10.08 2.67 3.72
N SER A 198 10.36 1.40 4.01
CA SER A 198 9.78 0.71 5.16
C SER A 198 10.40 1.20 6.45
N TYR A 199 9.55 1.47 7.46
CA TYR A 199 10.01 2.08 8.72
C TYR A 199 10.94 1.14 9.50
N TYR A 200 10.62 -0.14 9.62
CA TYR A 200 11.45 -1.10 10.36
C TYR A 200 12.80 -1.37 9.68
N ARG A 201 12.87 -1.32 8.34
CA ARG A 201 14.14 -1.35 7.61
C ARG A 201 14.98 -0.12 7.95
N THR A 202 14.38 1.07 7.88
CA THR A 202 15.06 2.33 8.22
C THR A 202 15.58 2.32 9.65
N MET A 203 14.85 1.73 10.60
CA MET A 203 15.31 1.60 12.00
C MET A 203 16.53 0.69 12.11
N LEU A 204 16.56 -0.46 11.39
CA LEU A 204 17.72 -1.32 11.36
C LEU A 204 18.93 -0.61 10.74
N GLU A 205 18.73 0.04 9.59
CA GLU A 205 19.78 0.81 8.90
C GLU A 205 20.38 1.89 9.80
N LYS A 206 19.55 2.66 10.52
CA LYS A 206 20.01 3.65 11.51
C LYS A 206 20.77 3.01 12.68
N SER A 207 20.33 1.84 13.15
CA SER A 207 21.04 1.13 14.22
C SER A 207 22.44 0.66 13.78
N LEU A 208 22.57 0.19 12.52
CA LEU A 208 23.86 -0.18 11.92
C LEU A 208 24.76 1.04 11.72
N GLU A 209 24.21 2.14 11.20
CA GLU A 209 24.95 3.39 11.00
C GLU A 209 25.49 3.95 12.33
N ALA A 210 24.66 4.00 13.37
CA ALA A 210 25.07 4.44 14.71
C ALA A 210 26.19 3.57 15.29
N ALA A 211 26.18 2.27 15.00
CA ALA A 211 27.22 1.35 15.40
C ALA A 211 28.44 1.34 14.44
N LYS A 212 28.42 2.11 13.36
CA LYS A 212 29.44 2.13 12.28
C LYS A 212 29.68 0.75 11.67
N VAL A 213 28.62 -0.03 11.47
CA VAL A 213 28.65 -1.39 10.94
C VAL A 213 28.34 -1.36 9.45
N HIS A 214 29.22 -2.02 8.67
CA HIS A 214 29.00 -2.28 7.25
C HIS A 214 28.62 -3.76 7.06
N VAL A 215 27.48 -4.01 6.45
CA VAL A 215 27.06 -5.36 6.08
C VAL A 215 27.74 -5.78 4.77
N LYS A 216 27.84 -7.10 4.54
CA LYS A 216 28.49 -7.65 3.34
C LYS A 216 27.73 -7.28 2.06
N SER A 217 26.43 -7.42 2.09
CA SER A 217 25.53 -7.14 0.96
C SER A 217 24.09 -7.00 1.44
N VAL A 218 23.30 -6.33 0.61
CA VAL A 218 21.85 -6.22 0.80
C VAL A 218 21.17 -6.77 -0.45
N MET A 219 20.25 -7.73 -0.26
CA MET A 219 19.28 -8.14 -1.27
C MET A 219 17.96 -7.46 -0.96
N GLU A 220 17.41 -6.74 -1.94
CA GLU A 220 16.15 -6.01 -1.80
C GLU A 220 15.04 -6.72 -2.58
N LEU A 221 13.91 -6.97 -1.93
CA LEU A 221 12.74 -7.62 -2.52
C LEU A 221 11.44 -6.96 -2.05
N GLY A 222 10.47 -6.82 -2.96
CA GLY A 222 9.17 -6.22 -2.67
C GLY A 222 8.17 -7.16 -1.98
N GLN A 223 8.49 -8.44 -1.78
CA GLN A 223 7.55 -9.45 -1.26
C GLN A 223 8.11 -10.17 -0.04
N ILE A 224 7.39 -10.10 1.08
CA ILE A 224 7.76 -10.76 2.34
C ILE A 224 7.91 -12.27 2.16
N GLN A 225 7.04 -12.90 1.39
CA GLN A 225 7.11 -14.33 1.16
C GLN A 225 8.39 -14.76 0.45
N ALA A 226 8.86 -13.98 -0.54
CA ALA A 226 10.13 -14.24 -1.22
C ALA A 226 11.33 -14.06 -0.25
N ILE A 227 11.29 -13.04 0.58
CA ILE A 227 12.29 -12.81 1.64
C ILE A 227 12.37 -14.01 2.57
N LYS A 228 11.23 -14.49 3.10
CA LYS A 228 11.16 -15.66 3.98
C LYS A 228 11.79 -16.88 3.33
N GLN A 229 11.46 -17.17 2.06
CA GLN A 229 12.03 -18.31 1.35
C GLN A 229 13.55 -18.24 1.23
N LEU A 230 14.12 -17.08 0.90
CA LEU A 230 15.57 -16.90 0.82
C LEU A 230 16.24 -17.08 2.19
N VAL A 231 15.67 -16.51 3.24
CA VAL A 231 16.21 -16.61 4.59
C VAL A 231 16.15 -18.04 5.11
N MET A 232 15.08 -18.79 4.86
CA MET A 232 15.00 -20.22 5.18
C MET A 232 16.09 -21.05 4.48
N GLN A 233 16.52 -20.66 3.27
CA GLN A 233 17.66 -21.26 2.55
C GLN A 233 19.01 -20.72 2.98
N ASN A 234 19.08 -20.02 4.11
CA ASN A 234 20.29 -19.43 4.68
C ASN A 234 21.01 -18.42 3.76
N ALA A 235 20.25 -17.69 2.94
CA ALA A 235 20.80 -16.65 2.07
C ALA A 235 21.19 -15.37 2.83
N GLY A 236 20.72 -15.20 4.08
CA GLY A 236 21.03 -14.05 4.93
C GLY A 236 20.06 -13.91 6.10
N ILE A 237 20.04 -12.72 6.67
CA ILE A 237 19.21 -12.32 7.81
C ILE A 237 18.19 -11.30 7.34
N THR A 238 17.00 -11.31 7.92
CA THR A 238 16.00 -10.28 7.66
C THR A 238 15.39 -9.72 8.93
N ILE A 239 14.74 -8.56 8.79
CA ILE A 239 13.92 -7.93 9.82
C ILE A 239 12.49 -7.81 9.29
N LEU A 240 11.51 -8.32 10.05
CA LEU A 240 10.11 -8.39 9.61
C LEU A 240 9.16 -8.21 10.81
N PRO A 241 7.90 -7.79 10.57
CA PRO A 241 6.84 -7.88 11.57
C PRO A 241 6.65 -9.33 12.03
N LEU A 242 6.58 -9.53 13.36
CA LEU A 242 6.44 -10.86 13.96
C LEU A 242 5.26 -11.64 13.37
N VAL A 243 4.14 -10.96 13.12
CA VAL A 243 2.93 -11.58 12.54
C VAL A 243 3.20 -12.25 11.19
N SER A 244 4.19 -11.77 10.43
CA SER A 244 4.52 -12.31 9.11
C SER A 244 5.41 -13.55 9.11
N VAL A 245 6.05 -13.85 10.24
CA VAL A 245 7.00 -14.97 10.41
C VAL A 245 6.60 -15.94 11.53
N GLN A 246 5.45 -15.70 12.16
CA GLN A 246 5.01 -16.47 13.33
C GLN A 246 4.84 -17.97 13.05
N GLU A 247 4.35 -18.32 11.86
CA GLU A 247 4.21 -19.70 11.43
C GLU A 247 5.57 -20.38 11.28
N GLU A 248 6.51 -19.78 10.55
CA GLU A 248 7.84 -20.31 10.32
C GLU A 248 8.67 -20.39 11.62
N LEU A 249 8.48 -19.48 12.55
CA LEU A 249 9.08 -19.55 13.89
C LEU A 249 8.52 -20.73 14.68
N SER A 250 7.21 -20.94 14.66
CA SER A 250 6.56 -22.05 15.36
C SER A 250 6.94 -23.42 14.82
N GLU A 251 7.19 -23.49 13.51
CA GLU A 251 7.62 -24.71 12.81
C GLU A 251 9.15 -24.94 12.86
N GLY A 252 9.90 -24.01 13.43
CA GLY A 252 11.37 -24.06 13.48
C GLY A 252 12.06 -23.88 12.12
N LYS A 253 11.36 -23.38 11.11
CA LYS A 253 11.93 -23.06 9.79
C LYS A 253 12.74 -21.77 9.81
N LEU A 254 12.39 -20.86 10.69
CA LEU A 254 13.12 -19.64 11.02
C LEU A 254 13.38 -19.59 12.54
N VAL A 255 14.39 -18.82 12.92
CA VAL A 255 14.72 -18.54 14.33
C VAL A 255 14.79 -17.04 14.54
N GLY A 256 14.12 -16.56 15.60
CA GLY A 256 14.24 -15.18 16.07
C GLY A 256 15.61 -14.96 16.69
N LEU A 257 16.32 -13.96 16.22
CA LEU A 257 17.62 -13.60 16.79
C LEU A 257 17.41 -12.71 18.03
N PRO A 258 18.08 -12.99 19.17
CA PRO A 258 17.93 -12.25 20.42
C PRO A 258 18.62 -10.87 20.32
N TRP A 259 17.95 -9.91 19.70
CA TRP A 259 18.46 -8.59 19.38
C TRP A 259 18.72 -7.74 20.62
N GLN A 260 19.92 -7.20 20.73
CA GLN A 260 20.40 -6.30 21.79
C GLN A 260 20.74 -4.90 21.26
N GLY A 261 20.16 -4.51 20.14
CA GLY A 261 20.25 -3.15 19.61
C GLY A 261 19.10 -2.26 20.08
N GLN A 262 18.92 -1.13 19.40
CA GLN A 262 17.76 -0.27 19.65
C GLN A 262 16.46 -1.06 19.42
N GLU A 263 15.51 -0.93 20.34
CA GLU A 263 14.19 -1.56 20.22
C GLU A 263 13.43 -1.02 19.01
N PHE A 264 12.78 -1.91 18.29
CA PHE A 264 11.97 -1.58 17.13
C PHE A 264 10.52 -1.34 17.56
N SER A 265 10.24 -0.14 18.07
CA SER A 265 8.89 0.25 18.50
C SER A 265 8.10 0.78 17.32
N ILE A 266 7.18 -0.01 16.81
CA ILE A 266 6.30 0.31 15.68
C ILE A 266 4.87 -0.08 16.03
N ASN A 267 3.92 0.68 15.50
CA ASN A 267 2.50 0.43 15.65
C ASN A 267 1.82 0.39 14.27
N THR A 268 0.73 -0.35 14.17
CA THR A 268 -0.19 -0.26 13.06
C THR A 268 -1.23 0.82 13.34
N TYR A 269 -1.28 1.83 12.47
CA TYR A 269 -2.31 2.87 12.49
C TYR A 269 -3.22 2.74 11.29
N MET A 270 -4.51 2.99 11.49
CA MET A 270 -5.48 3.21 10.43
C MET A 270 -5.71 4.71 10.30
N VAL A 271 -5.52 5.25 9.09
CA VAL A 271 -5.58 6.69 8.84
C VAL A 271 -6.47 7.04 7.65
N TYR A 272 -7.05 8.23 7.68
CA TYR A 272 -7.74 8.85 6.56
C TYR A 272 -7.62 10.37 6.62
N HIS A 273 -7.79 11.06 5.50
CA HIS A 273 -7.68 12.52 5.45
C HIS A 273 -8.78 13.19 6.29
N LYS A 274 -8.44 14.22 7.07
CA LYS A 274 -9.38 14.90 7.99
C LYS A 274 -10.63 15.47 7.29
N ASP A 275 -10.46 15.97 6.07
CA ASP A 275 -11.55 16.55 5.28
C ASP A 275 -12.27 15.50 4.42
N LYS A 276 -11.96 14.22 4.60
CA LYS A 276 -12.62 13.13 3.87
C LYS A 276 -14.07 12.99 4.28
N TRP A 277 -14.97 12.99 3.30
CA TRP A 277 -16.35 12.57 3.54
C TRP A 277 -16.41 11.08 3.87
N VAL A 278 -16.73 10.78 5.12
CA VAL A 278 -16.85 9.39 5.60
C VAL A 278 -18.20 8.84 5.18
N ASN A 279 -18.25 8.23 3.99
CA ASN A 279 -19.44 7.59 3.43
C ASN A 279 -19.80 6.26 4.16
N TYR A 280 -20.92 5.64 3.80
CA TYR A 280 -21.40 4.41 4.46
C TYR A 280 -20.41 3.23 4.36
N PRO A 281 -19.86 2.89 3.18
CA PRO A 281 -18.83 1.85 3.08
C PRO A 281 -17.64 2.09 4.00
N MET A 282 -17.11 3.31 3.97
CA MET A 282 -15.96 3.68 4.78
C MET A 282 -16.28 3.59 6.28
N ARG A 283 -17.43 4.10 6.71
CA ARG A 283 -17.86 4.07 8.12
C ARG A 283 -17.99 2.64 8.64
N ALA A 284 -18.62 1.77 7.85
CA ALA A 284 -18.77 0.35 8.18
C ALA A 284 -17.40 -0.35 8.31
N PHE A 285 -16.46 -0.05 7.39
CA PHE A 285 -15.12 -0.62 7.42
C PHE A 285 -14.33 -0.13 8.64
N LEU A 286 -14.31 1.19 8.90
CA LEU A 286 -13.64 1.77 10.07
C LEU A 286 -14.15 1.15 11.39
N LYS A 287 -15.47 0.94 11.49
CA LYS A 287 -16.09 0.32 12.65
C LYS A 287 -15.63 -1.13 12.81
N LEU A 288 -15.73 -1.92 11.76
CA LEU A 288 -15.37 -3.35 11.81
C LEU A 288 -13.88 -3.56 12.14
N VAL A 289 -12.98 -2.77 11.54
CA VAL A 289 -11.55 -2.82 11.87
C VAL A 289 -11.31 -2.55 13.35
N LYS A 290 -11.94 -1.51 13.91
CA LYS A 290 -11.83 -1.20 15.34
C LYS A 290 -12.33 -2.35 16.21
N GLU A 291 -13.48 -2.91 15.89
CA GLU A 291 -14.09 -4.01 16.68
C GLU A 291 -13.27 -5.31 16.64
N ARG A 292 -12.51 -5.55 15.56
CA ARG A 292 -11.80 -6.83 15.35
C ARG A 292 -10.30 -6.76 15.64
N LEU A 293 -9.68 -5.61 15.48
CA LEU A 293 -8.22 -5.50 15.56
C LEU A 293 -7.71 -4.57 16.67
N THR A 294 -8.54 -3.69 17.23
CA THR A 294 -8.11 -2.87 18.37
C THR A 294 -8.20 -3.71 19.64
N GLN A 295 -7.03 -4.01 20.23
CA GLN A 295 -6.90 -4.67 21.53
C GLN A 295 -6.44 -3.68 22.58
#